data_59d80c59e407fc1d4f840e6a73dd3747
#
_entry.id   59d80c59e407fc1d4f840e6a73dd3747
#
_cell.length_a   1.000
_cell.length_b   1.000
_cell.length_c   1.000
_cell.angle_alpha   90.00
_cell.angle_beta   90.00
_cell.angle_gamma   90.00
#
_symmetry.space_group_name_H-M   'P 1'
#
loop_
_entity.id
_entity.type
_entity.pdbx_description
1 polymer ?
#
loop_
_entity_poly.entity_id
_entity_poly.type
_entity_poly.pdbx_seq_one_letter_code
_entity_poly.pdbx_strand_id
1 'polypeptide(L)'
;MTDLNAYVQSFLKENTPGDRPEQAGDSLALEGCIGLYSATGERQYRVMVLREAEKCVSGAAGEGRSLMSLLFALDETGETCYETAAKEQMQHLLERVLCQEPMTPQELYRAAPFLLACETRFDRMAHTGDVTGRLRMERARLYDGEAALYRAGADLQEPSLRAEGMVLAALADCVALCSEELYEHWRALVDWLREAARGLMPFLDRDSGLFRLPGEDGDRAGNALAVYALLKAVRLGVLDPERYVPLGRRAFERLAQDLPGDGAEEAGPLLMAWAEYLRLEQKESEAKRDGAV
;
A
#
# COMPACT_ATOMS: atom_id res chain seq x y z
N MET A 1 -22.09 -1.20 2.19
CA MET A 1 -21.28 -1.26 3.43
C MET A 1 -21.56 -2.49 4.28
N THR A 2 -22.82 -2.89 4.51
CA THR A 2 -23.15 -4.10 5.28
C THR A 2 -22.54 -5.37 4.65
N ASP A 3 -22.61 -5.49 3.33
CA ASP A 3 -22.07 -6.63 2.58
C ASP A 3 -20.53 -6.68 2.62
N LEU A 4 -19.86 -5.52 2.58
CA LEU A 4 -18.41 -5.44 2.69
C LEU A 4 -17.94 -5.88 4.08
N ASN A 5 -18.62 -5.46 5.16
CA ASN A 5 -18.32 -5.93 6.51
C ASN A 5 -18.49 -7.45 6.63
N ALA A 6 -19.58 -8.01 6.08
CA ALA A 6 -19.83 -9.44 6.07
C ALA A 6 -18.76 -10.20 5.27
N TYR A 7 -18.37 -9.67 4.12
CA TYR A 7 -17.27 -10.20 3.29
C TYR A 7 -15.96 -10.25 4.07
N VAL A 8 -15.57 -9.15 4.69
CA VAL A 8 -14.34 -9.08 5.49
C VAL A 8 -14.38 -10.06 6.67
N GLN A 9 -15.52 -10.21 7.34
CA GLN A 9 -15.68 -11.20 8.40
C GLN A 9 -15.50 -12.64 7.89
N SER A 10 -16.03 -12.95 6.70
CA SER A 10 -15.80 -14.25 6.05
C SER A 10 -14.34 -14.43 5.69
N PHE A 11 -13.74 -13.45 5.02
CA PHE A 11 -12.34 -13.43 4.64
C PHE A 11 -11.41 -13.65 5.86
N LEU A 12 -11.64 -12.95 6.97
CA LEU A 12 -10.85 -13.09 8.19
C LEU A 12 -11.00 -14.50 8.82
N LYS A 13 -12.18 -15.11 8.75
CA LYS A 13 -12.43 -16.47 9.25
C LYS A 13 -11.76 -17.53 8.39
N GLU A 14 -11.84 -17.41 7.07
CA GLU A 14 -11.33 -18.38 6.11
C GLU A 14 -9.81 -18.32 5.98
N ASN A 15 -9.22 -17.14 6.17
CA ASN A 15 -7.80 -16.92 6.18
C ASN A 15 -7.20 -16.93 7.59
N THR A 16 -7.90 -17.58 8.55
CA THR A 16 -7.31 -17.93 9.85
C THR A 16 -6.12 -18.86 9.59
N PRO A 17 -4.89 -18.48 9.98
CA PRO A 17 -3.68 -19.15 9.53
C PRO A 17 -3.61 -20.59 10.03
N GLY A 18 -3.49 -21.53 9.12
CA GLY A 18 -3.29 -22.93 9.44
C GLY A 18 -2.80 -23.76 8.25
N ASP A 19 -3.42 -23.64 7.09
CA ASP A 19 -3.35 -24.72 6.12
C ASP A 19 -3.07 -24.34 4.64
N ARG A 20 -2.77 -23.07 4.30
CA ARG A 20 -2.50 -22.71 2.90
C ARG A 20 -1.11 -22.13 2.71
N PRO A 21 -0.37 -22.52 1.65
CA PRO A 21 0.87 -21.85 1.26
C PRO A 21 0.55 -20.39 0.89
N GLU A 22 1.40 -19.48 1.34
CA GLU A 22 1.23 -18.04 1.16
C GLU A 22 1.19 -17.63 -0.31
N GLN A 23 0.14 -16.90 -0.66
CA GLN A 23 0.05 -16.17 -1.92
C GLN A 23 0.44 -14.71 -1.68
N ALA A 24 0.98 -14.06 -2.70
CA ALA A 24 1.40 -12.65 -2.64
C ALA A 24 0.28 -11.69 -2.17
N GLY A 25 -1.00 -12.08 -2.32
CA GLY A 25 -2.17 -11.36 -1.84
C GLY A 25 -2.27 -11.25 -0.31
N ASP A 26 -1.69 -12.17 0.45
CA ASP A 26 -1.80 -12.18 1.91
C ASP A 26 -1.05 -11.00 2.56
N SER A 27 0.05 -10.56 1.97
CA SER A 27 0.80 -9.38 2.42
C SER A 27 -0.05 -8.09 2.36
N LEU A 28 -0.75 -7.86 1.25
CA LEU A 28 -1.60 -6.68 1.08
C LEU A 28 -2.83 -6.73 1.99
N ALA A 29 -3.35 -7.92 2.29
CA ALA A 29 -4.45 -8.10 3.24
C ALA A 29 -4.04 -7.69 4.66
N LEU A 30 -2.81 -8.00 5.07
CA LEU A 30 -2.27 -7.57 6.36
C LEU A 30 -2.05 -6.05 6.42
N GLU A 31 -1.55 -5.44 5.35
CA GLU A 31 -1.49 -3.98 5.25
C GLU A 31 -2.88 -3.34 5.37
N GLY A 32 -3.88 -3.94 4.71
CA GLY A 32 -5.27 -3.55 4.85
C GLY A 32 -5.78 -3.68 6.29
N CYS A 33 -5.45 -4.77 6.97
CA CYS A 33 -5.81 -4.97 8.39
C CYS A 33 -5.13 -3.95 9.31
N ILE A 34 -3.86 -3.62 9.10
CA ILE A 34 -3.17 -2.55 9.85
C ILE A 34 -3.92 -1.22 9.65
N GLY A 35 -4.27 -0.91 8.39
CA GLY A 35 -5.04 0.28 8.04
C GLY A 35 -6.42 0.32 8.69
N LEU A 36 -7.17 -0.79 8.64
CA LEU A 36 -8.50 -0.91 9.22
C LEU A 36 -8.46 -0.84 10.75
N TYR A 37 -7.49 -1.47 11.41
CA TYR A 37 -7.32 -1.32 12.85
C TYR A 37 -7.08 0.14 13.23
N SER A 38 -6.19 0.81 12.52
CA SER A 38 -5.92 2.23 12.75
C SER A 38 -7.14 3.14 12.51
N ALA A 39 -8.03 2.76 11.57
CA ALA A 39 -9.25 3.50 11.29
C ALA A 39 -10.41 3.18 12.24
N THR A 40 -10.55 1.94 12.71
CA THR A 40 -11.74 1.49 13.45
C THR A 40 -11.49 1.13 14.89
N GLY A 41 -10.25 0.79 15.27
CA GLY A 41 -9.90 0.24 16.58
C GLY A 41 -10.39 -1.20 16.81
N GLU A 42 -10.93 -1.87 15.77
CA GLU A 42 -11.52 -3.20 15.92
C GLU A 42 -10.46 -4.27 16.18
N ARG A 43 -10.56 -4.94 17.32
CA ARG A 43 -9.60 -5.91 17.84
C ARG A 43 -9.28 -7.06 16.87
N GLN A 44 -10.23 -7.46 16.05
CA GLN A 44 -10.05 -8.57 15.10
C GLN A 44 -8.88 -8.34 14.13
N TYR A 45 -8.75 -7.12 13.59
CA TYR A 45 -7.66 -6.76 12.68
C TYR A 45 -6.30 -6.82 13.40
N ARG A 46 -6.23 -6.27 14.61
CA ARG A 46 -5.03 -6.34 15.45
C ARG A 46 -4.58 -7.78 15.69
N VAL A 47 -5.50 -8.67 16.08
CA VAL A 47 -5.19 -10.08 16.36
C VAL A 47 -4.62 -10.77 15.13
N MET A 48 -5.17 -10.50 13.94
CA MET A 48 -4.68 -11.09 12.70
C MET A 48 -3.24 -10.67 12.39
N VAL A 49 -2.94 -9.37 12.50
CA VAL A 49 -1.60 -8.83 12.23
C VAL A 49 -0.57 -9.36 13.24
N LEU A 50 -0.92 -9.40 14.54
CA LEU A 50 0.00 -9.92 15.58
C LEU A 50 0.34 -11.39 15.39
N ARG A 51 -0.65 -12.23 15.05
CA ARG A 51 -0.41 -13.65 14.74
C ARG A 51 0.56 -13.83 13.58
N GLU A 52 0.48 -12.97 12.58
CA GLU A 52 1.37 -13.04 11.44
C GLU A 52 2.78 -12.58 11.80
N ALA A 53 2.91 -11.54 12.60
CA ALA A 53 4.19 -11.09 13.13
C ALA A 53 4.87 -12.17 13.98
N GLU A 54 4.12 -12.92 14.79
CA GLU A 54 4.63 -14.08 15.58
C GLU A 54 5.22 -15.15 14.66
N LYS A 55 4.61 -15.44 13.52
CA LYS A 55 5.15 -16.40 12.54
C LYS A 55 6.45 -15.89 11.92
N CYS A 56 6.54 -14.58 11.63
CA CYS A 56 7.77 -13.97 11.12
C CYS A 56 8.93 -14.17 12.10
N VAL A 57 8.69 -13.98 13.41
CA VAL A 57 9.71 -14.17 14.46
C VAL A 57 10.08 -15.65 14.64
N SER A 58 9.12 -16.57 14.54
CA SER A 58 9.37 -18.01 14.74
C SER A 58 10.10 -18.69 13.57
N GLY A 59 10.41 -17.98 12.50
CA GLY A 59 11.02 -18.54 11.28
C GLY A 59 10.08 -19.45 10.47
N ALA A 60 8.81 -19.54 10.86
CA ALA A 60 7.78 -20.26 10.11
C ALA A 60 7.29 -19.45 8.87
N ALA A 61 7.96 -18.34 8.60
CA ALA A 61 7.60 -17.40 7.58
C ALA A 61 8.16 -17.79 6.21
N GLY A 62 7.28 -17.86 5.20
CA GLY A 62 7.64 -17.97 3.78
C GLY A 62 8.02 -16.62 3.15
N GLU A 63 8.55 -16.63 1.93
CA GLU A 63 8.75 -15.42 1.13
C GLU A 63 7.39 -14.81 0.78
N GLY A 64 7.20 -13.48 0.92
CA GLY A 64 5.96 -12.80 0.51
C GLY A 64 5.17 -12.09 1.60
N ARG A 65 5.58 -12.19 2.88
CA ARG A 65 4.84 -11.63 4.03
C ARG A 65 4.91 -10.11 4.16
N SER A 66 3.92 -9.55 4.83
CA SER A 66 3.95 -8.13 5.23
C SER A 66 5.00 -7.91 6.31
N LEU A 67 6.06 -7.21 5.93
CA LEU A 67 7.12 -6.83 6.86
C LEU A 67 6.65 -5.72 7.82
N MET A 68 5.67 -4.94 7.43
CA MET A 68 5.07 -3.91 8.28
C MET A 68 4.36 -4.51 9.50
N SER A 69 3.96 -5.79 9.45
CA SER A 69 3.41 -6.49 10.61
C SER A 69 4.39 -6.57 11.79
N LEU A 70 5.72 -6.64 11.54
CA LEU A 70 6.74 -6.62 12.58
C LEU A 70 6.80 -5.27 13.30
N LEU A 71 6.76 -4.17 12.52
CA LEU A 71 6.76 -2.82 13.08
C LEU A 71 5.46 -2.54 13.84
N PHE A 72 4.33 -2.98 13.29
CA PHE A 72 3.05 -2.91 13.98
C PHE A 72 3.06 -3.68 15.31
N ALA A 73 3.57 -4.93 15.31
CA ALA A 73 3.64 -5.73 16.52
C ALA A 73 4.57 -5.12 17.58
N LEU A 74 5.68 -4.53 17.14
CA LEU A 74 6.59 -3.79 18.03
C LEU A 74 5.88 -2.59 18.68
N ASP A 75 5.10 -1.82 17.91
CA ASP A 75 4.33 -0.69 18.42
C ASP A 75 3.25 -1.09 19.42
N GLU A 76 2.57 -2.20 19.15
CA GLU A 76 1.46 -2.67 19.98
C GLU A 76 1.88 -3.40 21.25
N THR A 77 3.04 -4.06 21.24
CA THR A 77 3.48 -4.93 22.36
C THR A 77 4.70 -4.43 23.08
N GLY A 78 5.59 -3.70 22.42
CA GLY A 78 6.90 -3.30 22.91
C GLY A 78 7.91 -4.44 23.01
N GLU A 79 7.60 -5.63 22.46
CA GLU A 79 8.47 -6.81 22.57
C GLU A 79 9.68 -6.72 21.65
N THR A 80 10.88 -6.90 22.21
CA THR A 80 12.16 -6.75 21.49
C THR A 80 12.40 -7.81 20.41
N CYS A 81 11.71 -8.95 20.45
CA CYS A 81 11.81 -9.96 19.41
C CYS A 81 11.35 -9.43 18.03
N TYR A 82 10.32 -8.58 17.99
CA TYR A 82 9.87 -7.94 16.75
C TYR A 82 10.86 -6.89 16.23
N GLU A 83 11.52 -6.15 17.13
CA GLU A 83 12.57 -5.22 16.76
C GLU A 83 13.77 -5.96 16.13
N THR A 84 14.19 -7.07 16.75
CA THR A 84 15.28 -7.89 16.23
C THR A 84 14.95 -8.42 14.84
N ALA A 85 13.77 -9.02 14.68
CA ALA A 85 13.33 -9.55 13.39
C ALA A 85 13.19 -8.44 12.32
N ALA A 86 12.69 -7.26 12.69
CA ALA A 86 12.58 -6.13 11.76
C ALA A 86 13.99 -5.65 11.30
N LYS A 87 14.96 -5.56 12.21
CA LYS A 87 16.33 -5.18 11.86
C LYS A 87 17.02 -6.21 10.96
N GLU A 88 16.81 -7.50 11.20
CA GLU A 88 17.32 -8.57 10.33
C GLU A 88 16.75 -8.47 8.91
N GLN A 89 15.43 -8.28 8.80
CA GLN A 89 14.78 -8.09 7.50
C GLN A 89 15.22 -6.79 6.80
N MET A 90 15.38 -5.71 7.54
CA MET A 90 15.92 -4.45 7.06
C MET A 90 17.30 -4.64 6.42
N GLN A 91 18.22 -5.31 7.13
CA GLN A 91 19.56 -5.55 6.63
C GLN A 91 19.55 -6.38 5.35
N HIS A 92 18.77 -7.44 5.29
CA HIS A 92 18.62 -8.28 4.10
C HIS A 92 18.08 -7.50 2.90
N LEU A 93 17.07 -6.65 3.11
CA LEU A 93 16.51 -5.82 2.03
C LEU A 93 17.47 -4.71 1.59
N LEU A 94 18.24 -4.12 2.50
CA LEU A 94 19.25 -3.13 2.15
C LEU A 94 20.33 -3.73 1.25
N GLU A 95 20.78 -4.95 1.53
CA GLU A 95 21.70 -5.68 0.66
C GLU A 95 21.14 -5.82 -0.77
N ARG A 96 19.87 -6.18 -0.92
CA ARG A 96 19.19 -6.26 -2.22
C ARG A 96 19.09 -4.89 -2.91
N VAL A 97 18.77 -3.83 -2.18
CA VAL A 97 18.71 -2.46 -2.71
C VAL A 97 20.08 -2.04 -3.24
N LEU A 98 21.15 -2.34 -2.52
CA LEU A 98 22.53 -1.98 -2.87
C LEU A 98 23.09 -2.82 -4.03
N CYS A 99 22.70 -4.09 -4.17
CA CYS A 99 23.09 -4.96 -5.28
C CYS A 99 22.56 -4.53 -6.65
N GLN A 100 21.62 -3.59 -6.68
CA GLN A 100 21.03 -3.03 -7.91
C GLN A 100 20.36 -4.06 -8.84
N GLU A 101 19.97 -5.23 -8.34
CA GLU A 101 19.17 -6.18 -9.09
C GLU A 101 17.79 -5.60 -9.41
N PRO A 102 17.26 -5.80 -10.64
CA PRO A 102 15.95 -5.28 -11.02
C PRO A 102 14.84 -5.70 -10.05
N MET A 103 13.97 -4.76 -9.69
CA MET A 103 12.83 -5.02 -8.82
C MET A 103 11.51 -4.83 -9.59
N THR A 104 10.55 -5.71 -9.35
CA THR A 104 9.18 -5.54 -9.82
C THR A 104 8.45 -4.49 -9.00
N PRO A 105 7.31 -3.93 -9.48
CA PRO A 105 6.46 -3.04 -8.69
C PRO A 105 6.05 -3.61 -7.33
N GLN A 106 5.81 -4.93 -7.26
CA GLN A 106 5.46 -5.62 -6.01
C GLN A 106 6.62 -5.69 -5.03
N GLU A 107 7.83 -5.96 -5.51
CA GLU A 107 9.03 -5.96 -4.67
C GLU A 107 9.37 -4.55 -4.17
N LEU A 108 9.17 -3.53 -5.01
CA LEU A 108 9.31 -2.12 -4.59
C LEU A 108 8.32 -1.76 -3.49
N TYR A 109 7.04 -2.13 -3.65
CA TYR A 109 6.01 -1.90 -2.64
C TYR A 109 6.38 -2.57 -1.30
N ARG A 110 6.86 -3.82 -1.36
CA ARG A 110 7.24 -4.56 -0.16
C ARG A 110 8.47 -3.97 0.54
N ALA A 111 9.48 -3.54 -0.23
CA ALA A 111 10.78 -3.15 0.33
C ALA A 111 10.84 -1.68 0.74
N ALA A 112 10.44 -0.76 -0.15
CA ALA A 112 10.74 0.65 0.04
C ALA A 112 10.02 1.29 1.24
N PRO A 113 8.70 1.10 1.45
CA PRO A 113 8.03 1.63 2.64
C PRO A 113 8.58 1.06 3.94
N PHE A 114 8.82 -0.26 3.99
CA PHE A 114 9.37 -0.91 5.18
C PHE A 114 10.77 -0.39 5.52
N LEU A 115 11.65 -0.27 4.52
CA LEU A 115 12.99 0.28 4.73
C LEU A 115 12.94 1.72 5.24
N LEU A 116 12.12 2.59 4.66
CA LEU A 116 11.98 3.96 5.14
C LEU A 116 11.46 4.04 6.57
N ALA A 117 10.51 3.18 6.94
CA ALA A 117 10.00 3.09 8.32
C ALA A 117 11.11 2.65 9.29
N CYS A 118 11.91 1.63 8.91
CA CYS A 118 13.03 1.15 9.71
C CYS A 118 14.14 2.20 9.83
N GLU A 119 14.51 2.87 8.73
CA GLU A 119 15.51 3.92 8.71
C GLU A 119 15.18 5.08 9.65
N THR A 120 13.93 5.54 9.63
CA THR A 120 13.45 6.59 10.52
C THR A 120 13.48 6.12 11.98
N ARG A 121 13.22 4.85 12.25
CA ARG A 121 13.05 4.31 13.60
C ARG A 121 14.37 3.84 14.25
N PHE A 122 15.22 3.16 13.48
CA PHE A 122 16.37 2.44 14.02
C PHE A 122 17.72 3.02 13.64
N ASP A 123 17.86 3.54 12.43
CA ASP A 123 19.18 3.82 11.82
C ASP A 123 19.42 5.30 11.50
N ARG A 124 18.64 6.18 12.11
CA ARG A 124 18.78 7.63 11.96
C ARG A 124 18.83 8.09 10.49
N MET A 125 18.09 7.40 9.61
CA MET A 125 17.95 7.75 8.20
C MET A 125 19.25 7.63 7.37
N ALA A 126 20.18 6.77 7.78
CA ALA A 126 21.50 6.62 7.15
C ALA A 126 21.40 6.16 5.68
N HIS A 127 20.44 5.27 5.36
CA HIS A 127 20.25 4.67 4.03
C HIS A 127 19.03 5.19 3.28
N THR A 128 18.36 6.23 3.75
CA THR A 128 17.21 6.82 3.04
C THR A 128 17.58 7.24 1.62
N GLY A 129 18.81 7.75 1.42
CA GLY A 129 19.33 8.10 0.10
C GLY A 129 19.46 6.90 -0.84
N ASP A 130 19.85 5.74 -0.32
CA ASP A 130 19.96 4.49 -1.09
C ASP A 130 18.59 3.98 -1.52
N VAL A 131 17.62 3.98 -0.59
CA VAL A 131 16.24 3.57 -0.86
C VAL A 131 15.58 4.48 -1.91
N THR A 132 15.68 5.79 -1.76
CA THR A 132 15.12 6.74 -2.73
C THR A 132 15.89 6.73 -4.06
N GLY A 133 17.19 6.49 -4.03
CA GLY A 133 18.00 6.25 -5.22
C GLY A 133 17.54 5.01 -5.98
N ARG A 134 17.25 3.95 -5.25
CA ARG A 134 16.68 2.73 -5.84
C ARG A 134 15.32 2.97 -6.48
N LEU A 135 14.40 3.63 -5.80
CA LEU A 135 13.10 4.01 -6.37
C LEU A 135 13.26 4.82 -7.66
N ARG A 136 14.22 5.74 -7.70
CA ARG A 136 14.54 6.53 -8.92
C ARG A 136 15.01 5.64 -10.07
N MET A 137 15.88 4.67 -9.80
CA MET A 137 16.39 3.73 -10.81
C MET A 137 15.26 2.86 -11.37
N GLU A 138 14.42 2.28 -10.49
CA GLU A 138 13.30 1.44 -10.93
C GLU A 138 12.24 2.26 -11.67
N ARG A 139 12.00 3.51 -11.23
CA ARG A 139 11.15 4.42 -11.98
C ARG A 139 11.69 4.64 -13.39
N ALA A 140 12.96 4.92 -13.57
CA ALA A 140 13.57 5.10 -14.90
C ALA A 140 13.45 3.85 -15.79
N ARG A 141 13.40 2.67 -15.20
CA ARG A 141 13.28 1.39 -15.89
C ARG A 141 11.85 0.99 -16.22
N LEU A 142 10.91 1.24 -15.29
CA LEU A 142 9.54 0.76 -15.38
C LEU A 142 8.56 1.80 -15.96
N TYR A 143 8.89 3.08 -15.89
CA TYR A 143 7.99 4.15 -16.33
C TYR A 143 8.02 4.31 -17.85
N ASP A 144 6.85 4.20 -18.46
CA ASP A 144 6.65 4.53 -19.86
C ASP A 144 6.32 6.02 -20.01
N GLY A 145 7.25 6.79 -20.55
CA GLY A 145 7.08 8.24 -20.70
C GLY A 145 6.04 8.65 -21.74
N GLU A 146 5.72 7.79 -22.71
CA GLU A 146 4.68 8.07 -23.72
C GLU A 146 3.28 7.81 -23.15
N ALA A 147 3.10 6.69 -22.45
CA ALA A 147 1.85 6.35 -21.79
C ALA A 147 1.66 7.12 -20.46
N ALA A 148 2.73 7.64 -19.88
CA ALA A 148 2.79 8.21 -18.52
C ALA A 148 2.34 7.24 -17.43
N LEU A 149 2.67 5.94 -17.58
CA LEU A 149 2.27 4.83 -16.71
C LEU A 149 3.43 3.87 -16.46
N TYR A 150 3.29 3.02 -15.44
CA TYR A 150 4.28 1.99 -15.10
C TYR A 150 3.96 0.64 -15.74
N ARG A 151 5.03 -0.08 -16.11
CA ARG A 151 5.00 -1.46 -16.62
C ARG A 151 5.22 -2.45 -15.49
N ALA A 152 4.70 -3.67 -15.65
CA ALA A 152 4.91 -4.75 -14.68
C ALA A 152 6.37 -5.27 -14.65
N GLY A 153 7.13 -5.04 -15.72
CA GLY A 153 8.55 -5.37 -15.84
C GLY A 153 9.19 -4.64 -17.00
N ALA A 154 10.52 -4.53 -17.01
CA ALA A 154 11.24 -3.83 -18.09
C ALA A 154 11.10 -4.50 -19.46
N ASP A 155 10.92 -5.81 -19.48
CA ASP A 155 10.77 -6.60 -20.71
C ASP A 155 9.32 -6.59 -21.25
N LEU A 156 8.36 -6.04 -20.47
CA LEU A 156 6.97 -5.91 -20.88
C LEU A 156 6.79 -4.56 -21.57
N GLN A 157 6.24 -4.58 -22.78
CA GLN A 157 6.07 -3.36 -23.58
C GLN A 157 4.87 -2.53 -23.16
N GLU A 158 3.85 -3.16 -22.58
CA GLU A 158 2.59 -2.49 -22.25
C GLU A 158 2.51 -2.14 -20.75
N PRO A 159 2.00 -0.95 -20.42
CA PRO A 159 1.65 -0.59 -19.05
C PRO A 159 0.58 -1.53 -18.48
N SER A 160 0.59 -1.69 -17.15
CA SER A 160 -0.38 -2.52 -16.44
C SER A 160 -0.99 -1.72 -15.30
N LEU A 161 -2.31 -1.78 -15.15
CA LEU A 161 -3.03 -1.11 -14.07
C LEU A 161 -2.61 -1.67 -12.69
N ARG A 162 -2.29 -2.96 -12.61
CA ARG A 162 -1.75 -3.59 -11.41
C ARG A 162 -0.39 -3.00 -11.04
N ALA A 163 0.49 -2.83 -12.01
CA ALA A 163 1.80 -2.23 -11.81
C ALA A 163 1.68 -0.76 -11.40
N GLU A 164 0.85 0.00 -12.10
CA GLU A 164 0.58 1.40 -11.77
C GLU A 164 0.04 1.55 -10.35
N GLY A 165 -0.99 0.78 -9.99
CA GLY A 165 -1.57 0.77 -8.64
C GLY A 165 -0.56 0.41 -7.57
N MET A 166 0.31 -0.57 -7.82
CA MET A 166 1.34 -1.01 -6.89
C MET A 166 2.41 0.07 -6.67
N VAL A 167 2.86 0.74 -7.74
CA VAL A 167 3.83 1.85 -7.62
C VAL A 167 3.21 3.06 -6.94
N LEU A 168 1.97 3.41 -7.28
CA LEU A 168 1.23 4.47 -6.59
C LEU A 168 1.11 4.21 -5.09
N ALA A 169 0.75 2.98 -4.70
CA ALA A 169 0.68 2.56 -3.30
C ALA A 169 2.05 2.66 -2.61
N ALA A 170 3.10 2.14 -3.25
CA ALA A 170 4.47 2.24 -2.75
C ALA A 170 4.90 3.70 -2.51
N LEU A 171 4.64 4.59 -3.48
CA LEU A 171 4.99 6.00 -3.36
C LEU A 171 4.18 6.70 -2.27
N ALA A 172 2.88 6.42 -2.14
CA ALA A 172 2.04 6.99 -1.10
C ALA A 172 2.50 6.56 0.31
N ASP A 173 2.92 5.30 0.46
CA ASP A 173 3.46 4.79 1.72
C ASP A 173 4.84 5.37 2.00
N CYS A 174 5.71 5.44 1.01
CA CYS A 174 7.03 6.08 1.14
C CYS A 174 6.93 7.55 1.54
N VAL A 175 6.00 8.32 0.97
CA VAL A 175 5.75 9.72 1.39
C VAL A 175 5.33 9.80 2.85
N ALA A 176 4.47 8.86 3.31
CA ALA A 176 4.00 8.84 4.69
C ALA A 176 5.10 8.46 5.71
N LEU A 177 6.10 7.70 5.30
CA LEU A 177 7.13 7.09 6.16
C LEU A 177 8.49 7.78 6.06
N CYS A 178 8.74 8.53 4.97
CA CYS A 178 9.94 9.32 4.81
C CYS A 178 9.90 10.55 5.72
N SER A 179 10.96 10.79 6.48
CA SER A 179 11.05 12.00 7.31
C SER A 179 11.08 13.25 6.44
N GLU A 180 10.26 14.25 6.79
CA GLU A 180 10.28 15.58 6.16
C GLU A 180 11.59 16.34 6.42
N GLU A 181 12.38 15.93 7.43
CA GLU A 181 13.71 16.47 7.67
C GLU A 181 14.65 16.20 6.49
N LEU A 182 14.43 15.11 5.76
CA LEU A 182 15.12 14.79 4.52
C LEU A 182 14.35 15.35 3.31
N TYR A 183 14.13 16.65 3.33
CA TYR A 183 13.26 17.37 2.41
C TYR A 183 13.45 17.01 0.93
N GLU A 184 14.68 16.90 0.43
CA GLU A 184 14.94 16.58 -0.98
C GLU A 184 14.45 15.17 -1.36
N HIS A 185 14.58 14.21 -0.46
CA HIS A 185 14.10 12.84 -0.67
C HIS A 185 12.57 12.80 -0.59
N TRP A 186 12.01 13.38 0.45
CA TRP A 186 10.55 13.48 0.63
C TRP A 186 9.89 14.19 -0.57
N ARG A 187 10.44 15.33 -0.99
CA ARG A 187 9.92 16.08 -2.13
C ARG A 187 9.95 15.28 -3.42
N ALA A 188 11.03 14.55 -3.70
CA ALA A 188 11.11 13.69 -4.88
C ALA A 188 10.00 12.63 -4.90
N LEU A 189 9.73 11.98 -3.75
CA LEU A 189 8.65 11.01 -3.60
C LEU A 189 7.28 11.66 -3.86
N VAL A 190 7.03 12.85 -3.32
CA VAL A 190 5.80 13.64 -3.56
C VAL A 190 5.62 13.97 -5.05
N ASP A 191 6.69 14.43 -5.71
CA ASP A 191 6.62 14.80 -7.12
C ASP A 191 6.34 13.57 -8.01
N TRP A 192 6.97 12.42 -7.72
CA TRP A 192 6.70 11.16 -8.44
C TRP A 192 5.27 10.64 -8.20
N LEU A 193 4.78 10.72 -6.97
CA LEU A 193 3.39 10.34 -6.65
C LEU A 193 2.38 11.22 -7.40
N ARG A 194 2.63 12.53 -7.47
CA ARG A 194 1.78 13.47 -8.23
C ARG A 194 1.82 13.20 -9.73
N GLU A 195 2.98 12.85 -10.25
CA GLU A 195 3.15 12.53 -11.67
C GLU A 195 2.39 11.26 -12.02
N ALA A 196 2.57 10.17 -11.27
CA ALA A 196 1.85 8.92 -11.48
C ALA A 196 0.33 9.10 -11.36
N ALA A 197 -0.15 9.79 -10.32
CA ALA A 197 -1.56 10.09 -10.16
C ALA A 197 -2.14 10.89 -11.35
N ARG A 198 -1.38 11.81 -11.94
CA ARG A 198 -1.80 12.56 -13.13
C ARG A 198 -1.80 11.70 -14.38
N GLY A 199 -0.81 10.82 -14.54
CA GLY A 199 -0.71 9.89 -15.67
C GLY A 199 -1.88 8.93 -15.76
N LEU A 200 -2.44 8.53 -14.61
CA LEU A 200 -3.60 7.64 -14.56
C LEU A 200 -4.92 8.32 -14.95
N MET A 201 -5.05 9.65 -14.81
CA MET A 201 -6.32 10.37 -15.04
C MET A 201 -6.94 10.22 -16.44
N PRO A 202 -6.18 10.17 -17.55
CA PRO A 202 -6.76 9.96 -18.89
C PRO A 202 -7.52 8.63 -19.05
N PHE A 203 -7.20 7.64 -18.21
CA PHE A 203 -7.77 6.29 -18.26
C PHE A 203 -8.99 6.11 -17.34
N LEU A 204 -9.47 7.19 -16.72
CA LEU A 204 -10.66 7.16 -15.88
C LEU A 204 -11.90 6.98 -16.73
N ASP A 205 -12.60 5.86 -16.57
CA ASP A 205 -13.95 5.67 -17.07
C ASP A 205 -14.94 6.48 -16.20
N ARG A 206 -15.55 7.49 -16.78
CA ARG A 206 -16.44 8.41 -16.07
C ARG A 206 -17.75 7.76 -15.61
N ASP A 207 -18.17 6.69 -16.27
CA ASP A 207 -19.42 6.01 -15.96
C ASP A 207 -19.26 5.08 -14.73
N SER A 208 -18.22 4.27 -14.71
CA SER A 208 -17.92 3.37 -13.58
C SER A 208 -17.14 4.06 -12.46
N GLY A 209 -16.38 5.11 -12.76
CA GLY A 209 -15.41 5.72 -11.84
C GLY A 209 -14.12 4.91 -11.68
N LEU A 210 -13.94 3.82 -12.42
CA LEU A 210 -12.77 2.97 -12.39
C LEU A 210 -11.78 3.34 -13.50
N PHE A 211 -10.53 2.98 -13.34
CA PHE A 211 -9.51 3.12 -14.37
C PHE A 211 -9.53 1.92 -15.32
N ARG A 212 -9.37 2.16 -16.61
CA ARG A 212 -9.30 1.12 -17.65
C ARG A 212 -8.18 1.45 -18.61
N LEU A 213 -7.17 0.58 -18.65
CA LEU A 213 -6.11 0.67 -19.65
C LEU A 213 -6.54 -0.01 -20.94
N PRO A 214 -6.06 0.46 -22.11
CA PRO A 214 -6.32 -0.22 -23.39
C PRO A 214 -5.82 -1.66 -23.36
N GLY A 215 -6.67 -2.61 -23.75
CA GLY A 215 -6.31 -4.02 -23.80
C GLY A 215 -6.43 -4.79 -22.46
N GLU A 216 -6.76 -4.12 -21.34
CA GLU A 216 -7.03 -4.78 -20.07
C GLU A 216 -8.54 -4.83 -19.76
N ASP A 217 -9.03 -6.01 -19.38
CA ASP A 217 -10.41 -6.24 -18.93
C ASP A 217 -10.59 -5.87 -17.44
N GLY A 218 -10.24 -4.63 -17.07
CA GLY A 218 -10.56 -4.04 -15.77
C GLY A 218 -9.95 -4.76 -14.56
N ASP A 219 -8.66 -4.60 -14.30
CA ASP A 219 -7.99 -5.13 -13.10
C ASP A 219 -8.55 -4.48 -11.82
N ARG A 220 -9.30 -5.26 -11.04
CA ARG A 220 -9.91 -4.81 -9.78
C ARG A 220 -8.87 -4.50 -8.71
N ALA A 221 -7.85 -5.33 -8.56
CA ALA A 221 -6.81 -5.11 -7.58
C ALA A 221 -5.95 -3.89 -7.93
N GLY A 222 -5.64 -3.68 -9.21
CA GLY A 222 -4.99 -2.46 -9.69
C GLY A 222 -5.81 -1.22 -9.39
N ASN A 223 -7.13 -1.26 -9.65
CA ASN A 223 -8.05 -0.19 -9.27
C ASN A 223 -8.08 0.06 -7.76
N ALA A 224 -8.17 -0.97 -6.94
CA ALA A 224 -8.22 -0.84 -5.48
C ALA A 224 -6.92 -0.23 -4.92
N LEU A 225 -5.74 -0.64 -5.43
CA LEU A 225 -4.46 -0.03 -5.09
C LEU A 225 -4.37 1.43 -5.51
N ALA A 226 -4.86 1.76 -6.71
CA ALA A 226 -4.92 3.15 -7.18
C ALA A 226 -5.83 4.00 -6.27
N VAL A 227 -7.01 3.49 -5.91
CA VAL A 227 -7.94 4.16 -4.98
C VAL A 227 -7.29 4.37 -3.62
N TYR A 228 -6.67 3.33 -3.05
CA TYR A 228 -5.91 3.42 -1.81
C TYR A 228 -4.89 4.56 -1.86
N ALA A 229 -4.04 4.56 -2.88
CA ALA A 229 -2.96 5.52 -3.01
C ALA A 229 -3.48 6.96 -3.19
N LEU A 230 -4.51 7.16 -4.02
CA LEU A 230 -5.11 8.48 -4.26
C LEU A 230 -5.75 9.04 -2.98
N LEU A 231 -6.54 8.24 -2.25
CA LEU A 231 -7.16 8.67 -1.00
C LEU A 231 -6.12 8.95 0.09
N LYS A 232 -5.09 8.10 0.22
CA LYS A 232 -3.96 8.32 1.12
C LYS A 232 -3.19 9.59 0.78
N ALA A 233 -2.89 9.82 -0.50
CA ALA A 233 -2.20 11.02 -0.96
C ALA A 233 -3.01 12.31 -0.68
N VAL A 234 -4.34 12.25 -0.77
CA VAL A 234 -5.20 13.36 -0.33
C VAL A 234 -5.10 13.58 1.18
N ARG A 235 -5.18 12.51 1.98
CA ARG A 235 -5.06 12.61 3.43
C ARG A 235 -3.72 13.18 3.88
N LEU A 236 -2.64 12.88 3.15
CA LEU A 236 -1.30 13.42 3.36
C LEU A 236 -1.12 14.87 2.84
N GLY A 237 -2.14 15.46 2.20
CA GLY A 237 -2.05 16.81 1.64
C GLY A 237 -1.24 16.89 0.32
N VAL A 238 -0.94 15.76 -0.29
CA VAL A 238 -0.16 15.68 -1.54
C VAL A 238 -1.01 15.95 -2.76
N LEU A 239 -2.26 15.46 -2.78
CA LEU A 239 -3.22 15.65 -3.85
C LEU A 239 -4.37 16.55 -3.42
N ASP A 240 -4.93 17.26 -4.41
CA ASP A 240 -6.07 18.16 -4.20
C ASP A 240 -7.33 17.39 -3.81
N PRO A 241 -7.92 17.64 -2.61
CA PRO A 241 -9.10 16.94 -2.15
C PRO A 241 -10.34 17.21 -3.02
N GLU A 242 -10.51 18.42 -3.58
CA GLU A 242 -11.68 18.75 -4.40
C GLU A 242 -11.74 17.90 -5.67
N ARG A 243 -10.58 17.55 -6.21
CA ARG A 243 -10.46 16.73 -7.41
C ARG A 243 -10.51 15.23 -7.11
N TYR A 244 -9.75 14.76 -6.13
CA TYR A 244 -9.46 13.33 -5.97
C TYR A 244 -10.38 12.63 -4.97
N VAL A 245 -10.98 13.32 -3.99
CA VAL A 245 -11.91 12.68 -3.04
C VAL A 245 -13.18 12.17 -3.72
N PRO A 246 -13.91 12.97 -4.53
CA PRO A 246 -15.12 12.47 -5.19
C PRO A 246 -14.84 11.28 -6.12
N LEU A 247 -13.69 11.30 -6.78
CA LEU A 247 -13.23 10.23 -7.67
C LEU A 247 -12.93 8.96 -6.89
N GLY A 248 -12.09 9.06 -5.87
CA GLY A 248 -11.70 7.90 -5.04
C GLY A 248 -12.89 7.27 -4.32
N ARG A 249 -13.83 8.07 -3.82
CA ARG A 249 -15.07 7.57 -3.20
C ARG A 249 -15.92 6.79 -4.20
N ARG A 250 -16.19 7.36 -5.35
CA ARG A 250 -17.00 6.70 -6.38
C ARG A 250 -16.37 5.39 -6.83
N ALA A 251 -15.05 5.39 -7.06
CA ALA A 251 -14.33 4.19 -7.44
C ALA A 251 -14.38 3.14 -6.32
N PHE A 252 -14.18 3.52 -5.06
CA PHE A 252 -14.28 2.62 -3.92
C PHE A 252 -15.70 2.03 -3.78
N GLU A 253 -16.73 2.86 -3.85
CA GLU A 253 -18.13 2.42 -3.77
C GLU A 253 -18.46 1.41 -4.88
N ARG A 254 -17.93 1.63 -6.10
CA ARG A 254 -18.10 0.68 -7.20
C ARG A 254 -17.38 -0.64 -6.93
N LEU A 255 -16.15 -0.61 -6.43
CA LEU A 255 -15.41 -1.82 -6.04
C LEU A 255 -16.11 -2.58 -4.92
N ALA A 256 -16.71 -1.88 -3.96
CA ALA A 256 -17.42 -2.47 -2.83
C ALA A 256 -18.80 -3.08 -3.20
N GLN A 257 -19.38 -2.74 -4.35
CA GLN A 257 -20.62 -3.35 -4.86
C GLN A 257 -20.39 -4.74 -5.46
N ASP A 258 -19.27 -4.93 -6.13
CA ASP A 258 -18.89 -6.18 -6.77
C ASP A 258 -17.76 -6.82 -5.92
N LEU A 259 -18.11 -7.45 -4.82
CA LEU A 259 -17.11 -8.05 -3.92
C LEU A 259 -16.34 -9.16 -4.63
N PRO A 260 -15.02 -9.27 -4.41
CA PRO A 260 -14.24 -10.34 -5.00
C PRO A 260 -14.73 -11.70 -4.47
N GLY A 261 -14.57 -12.74 -5.29
CA GLY A 261 -14.73 -14.12 -4.82
C GLY A 261 -13.64 -14.48 -3.80
N ASP A 262 -13.50 -15.76 -3.48
CA ASP A 262 -12.59 -16.28 -2.43
C ASP A 262 -11.09 -16.07 -2.71
N GLY A 263 -10.71 -15.18 -3.63
CA GLY A 263 -9.33 -14.89 -4.02
C GLY A 263 -8.67 -13.82 -3.15
N ALA A 264 -7.63 -14.19 -2.38
CA ALA A 264 -6.86 -13.28 -1.53
C ALA A 264 -6.20 -12.12 -2.31
N GLU A 265 -5.89 -12.32 -3.60
CA GLU A 265 -5.21 -11.32 -4.44
C GLU A 265 -6.00 -10.01 -4.64
N GLU A 266 -7.33 -10.07 -4.61
CA GLU A 266 -8.18 -8.88 -4.76
C GLU A 266 -8.63 -8.32 -3.41
N ALA A 267 -8.71 -9.18 -2.39
CA ALA A 267 -9.18 -8.80 -1.07
C ALA A 267 -8.24 -7.79 -0.38
N GLY A 268 -6.93 -8.05 -0.41
CA GLY A 268 -5.94 -7.19 0.22
C GLY A 268 -5.99 -5.74 -0.26
N PRO A 269 -5.89 -5.47 -1.56
CA PRO A 269 -6.05 -4.13 -2.12
C PRO A 269 -7.36 -3.45 -1.74
N LEU A 270 -8.48 -4.19 -1.73
CA LEU A 270 -9.77 -3.65 -1.34
C LEU A 270 -9.80 -3.24 0.15
N LEU A 271 -9.21 -4.04 1.05
CA LEU A 271 -9.09 -3.70 2.46
C LEU A 271 -8.25 -2.44 2.68
N MET A 272 -7.16 -2.29 1.95
CA MET A 272 -6.33 -1.08 1.98
C MET A 272 -7.11 0.16 1.54
N ALA A 273 -7.83 0.08 0.43
CA ALA A 273 -8.68 1.16 -0.07
C ALA A 273 -9.80 1.52 0.93
N TRP A 274 -10.40 0.51 1.55
CA TRP A 274 -11.42 0.72 2.57
C TRP A 274 -10.88 1.44 3.80
N ALA A 275 -9.71 1.07 4.28
CA ALA A 275 -9.08 1.74 5.40
C ALA A 275 -8.89 3.25 5.15
N GLU A 276 -8.40 3.64 3.98
CA GLU A 276 -8.23 5.06 3.64
C GLU A 276 -9.58 5.77 3.41
N TYR A 277 -10.57 5.08 2.85
CA TYR A 277 -11.94 5.61 2.73
C TYR A 277 -12.51 5.97 4.12
N LEU A 278 -12.40 5.06 5.10
CA LEU A 278 -12.88 5.29 6.46
C LEU A 278 -12.14 6.45 7.16
N ARG A 279 -10.83 6.54 6.99
CA ARG A 279 -10.03 7.64 7.56
C ARG A 279 -10.44 9.01 7.02
N LEU A 280 -10.77 9.11 5.72
CA LEU A 280 -11.27 10.34 5.13
C LEU A 280 -12.64 10.73 5.67
N GLU A 281 -13.56 9.76 5.81
CA GLU A 281 -14.89 9.98 6.40
C GLU A 281 -14.79 10.50 7.85
N GLN A 282 -13.86 9.95 8.63
CA GLN A 282 -13.61 10.40 10.00
C GLN A 282 -13.11 11.85 10.04
N LYS A 283 -12.09 12.16 9.23
CA LYS A 283 -11.52 13.51 9.16
C LYS A 283 -12.56 14.57 8.78
N GLU A 284 -13.44 14.26 7.83
CA GLU A 284 -14.52 15.17 7.45
C GLU A 284 -15.58 15.31 8.55
N SER A 285 -15.87 14.23 9.28
CA SER A 285 -16.82 14.25 10.38
C SER A 285 -16.29 15.08 11.55
N GLU A 286 -15.01 15.01 11.83
CA GLU A 286 -14.32 15.84 12.82
C GLU A 286 -14.34 17.33 12.41
N ALA A 287 -13.95 17.64 11.18
CA ALA A 287 -13.96 19.00 10.66
C ALA A 287 -15.35 19.65 10.68
N LYS A 288 -16.42 18.87 10.44
CA LYS A 288 -17.80 19.36 10.56
C LYS A 288 -18.22 19.62 11.99
N ARG A 289 -17.72 18.85 12.97
CA ARG A 289 -17.97 19.08 14.40
C ARG A 289 -17.26 20.33 14.91
N ASP A 290 -15.99 20.51 14.51
CA ASP A 290 -15.18 21.66 14.93
C ASP A 290 -15.62 22.97 14.25
N GLY A 291 -16.17 22.92 13.04
CA GLY A 291 -16.73 24.07 12.33
C GLY A 291 -18.17 24.43 12.72
N ALA A 292 -18.82 23.63 13.57
CA ALA A 292 -20.19 23.86 14.06
C ALA A 292 -20.21 24.53 15.45
N VAL A 293 -19.05 24.89 16.02
CA VAL A 293 -18.85 25.68 17.25
C VAL A 293 -18.40 27.07 16.84
#